data_82706404f74139c4f9de4635882aa598
#
_entry.id   82706404f74139c4f9de4635882aa598
#
_cell.length_a   1.000
_cell.length_b   1.000
_cell.length_c   1.000
_cell.angle_alpha   90.00
_cell.angle_beta   90.00
_cell.angle_gamma   90.00
#
_symmetry.space_group_name_H-M   'P 1'
#
loop_
_entity.id
_entity.type
_entity.pdbx_description
1 polymer ?
#
loop_
_entity_poly.entity_id
_entity_poly.type
_entity_poly.pdbx_seq_one_letter_code
_entity_poly.pdbx_strand_id
1 'polypeptide(L)'
;MNIIFITLSNINGVEERGIYADLMRKFRDEGHQVHIVSPFERRLGQATHLQEVDGIRLLKVRTLNIQKTNVVEKGLGTLLIEGQFQRAIQRYFGHIQFDLILYSTPPITFTNVVKYLKRKNPKAISYLLLKDIFPQNAVDIGIFGEHSIFNWYFRKKEVALYKASDFIGCMSPANVEFIRKHNPYYPAERVEVAPNSIEIKPLSDSPRGGEENKNLQEERTKRKVESIYIRERYQLPKDKPIFIYGGNLGKPQGIDFLIQCLEANKNRDDCYFVVVGNGTEYKKLQTWYNANFNLNVKVMQRLPKEDYDMLARSCDVGLIFLDHRFTIPNYPSRLLVYLQSSMPVICATDPNTDMGRIAEENGYGYWCESNNVPAFTALIDKMLASDRKAMGQRGYEFLKANYTVQNTYDTIMKHF
;
A
#
# COMPACT_ATOMS: atom_id res chain seq x y z
N MET A 1 26.87 1.91 4.15
CA MET A 1 26.66 2.03 2.69
C MET A 1 25.93 3.33 2.37
N ASN A 2 26.13 3.85 1.16
CA ASN A 2 25.34 4.95 0.63
C ASN A 2 24.16 4.40 -0.16
N ILE A 3 22.96 4.76 0.22
CA ILE A 3 21.71 4.27 -0.39
C ILE A 3 20.98 5.45 -1.03
N ILE A 4 20.54 5.30 -2.27
CA ILE A 4 19.61 6.23 -2.89
C ILE A 4 18.26 5.56 -3.08
N PHE A 5 17.18 6.18 -2.55
CA PHE A 5 15.81 5.74 -2.76
C PHE A 5 15.03 6.73 -3.62
N ILE A 6 14.46 6.25 -4.73
CA ILE A 6 13.75 7.06 -5.71
C ILE A 6 12.28 6.65 -5.77
N THR A 7 11.37 7.58 -5.51
CA THR A 7 9.93 7.29 -5.45
C THR A 7 9.07 8.46 -5.93
N LEU A 8 7.83 8.17 -6.33
CA LEU A 8 6.79 9.19 -6.54
C LEU A 8 5.95 9.48 -5.28
N SER A 9 6.17 8.76 -4.20
CA SER A 9 5.55 9.09 -2.93
C SER A 9 6.10 10.39 -2.39
N ASN A 10 5.21 11.27 -1.93
CA ASN A 10 5.64 12.48 -1.24
C ASN A 10 6.10 12.11 0.18
N ILE A 11 7.40 12.12 0.41
CA ILE A 11 8.03 11.86 1.71
C ILE A 11 8.55 13.19 2.23
N ASN A 12 8.23 13.55 3.47
CA ASN A 12 8.72 14.78 4.12
C ASN A 12 9.77 14.51 5.19
N GLY A 13 9.87 13.28 5.66
CA GLY A 13 10.82 12.79 6.64
C GLY A 13 10.64 11.29 6.83
N VAL A 14 11.48 10.65 7.61
CA VAL A 14 11.38 9.21 7.91
C VAL A 14 10.73 8.92 9.26
N GLU A 15 10.48 9.94 10.09
CA GLU A 15 9.73 9.76 11.34
C GLU A 15 8.21 9.66 11.11
N GLU A 16 7.71 10.12 9.96
CA GLU A 16 6.34 9.88 9.55
C GLU A 16 6.09 8.39 9.29
N ARG A 17 4.90 7.89 9.66
CA ARG A 17 4.50 6.52 9.35
C ARG A 17 4.23 6.33 7.86
N GLY A 18 4.79 5.30 7.28
CA GLY A 18 4.54 4.93 5.89
C GLY A 18 5.48 3.84 5.42
N ILE A 19 5.02 2.99 4.52
CA ILE A 19 5.78 1.82 4.03
C ILE A 19 7.20 2.15 3.55
N TYR A 20 7.39 3.30 2.93
CA TYR A 20 8.72 3.73 2.47
C TYR A 20 9.49 4.49 3.56
N ALA A 21 8.81 5.31 4.35
CA ALA A 21 9.45 6.02 5.45
C ALA A 21 9.96 5.03 6.50
N ASP A 22 9.15 4.04 6.87
CA ASP A 22 9.52 2.99 7.82
C ASP A 22 10.73 2.17 7.31
N LEU A 23 10.75 1.80 6.02
CA LEU A 23 11.88 1.07 5.43
C LEU A 23 13.15 1.95 5.38
N MET A 24 13.04 3.20 4.99
CA MET A 24 14.19 4.12 4.93
C MET A 24 14.71 4.45 6.32
N ARG A 25 13.84 4.58 7.33
CA ARG A 25 14.22 4.71 8.74
C ARG A 25 15.02 3.47 9.19
N LYS A 26 14.55 2.25 8.84
CA LYS A 26 15.29 1.01 9.14
C LYS A 26 16.70 1.05 8.56
N PHE A 27 16.87 1.42 7.30
CA PHE A 27 18.21 1.56 6.72
C PHE A 27 19.07 2.59 7.45
N ARG A 28 18.51 3.75 7.80
CA ARG A 28 19.23 4.77 8.58
C ARG A 28 19.70 4.23 9.94
N ASP A 29 18.81 3.55 10.65
CA ASP A 29 19.04 3.05 12.01
C ASP A 29 20.07 1.91 12.03
N GLU A 30 20.22 1.18 10.91
CA GLU A 30 21.31 0.23 10.68
C GLU A 30 22.64 0.91 10.25
N GLY A 31 22.73 2.23 10.34
CA GLY A 31 23.96 2.99 10.10
C GLY A 31 24.26 3.29 8.64
N HIS A 32 23.30 3.13 7.74
CA HIS A 32 23.48 3.50 6.33
C HIS A 32 23.22 4.99 6.09
N GLN A 33 23.94 5.57 5.12
CA GLN A 33 23.69 6.95 4.65
C GLN A 33 22.54 6.92 3.63
N VAL A 34 21.36 7.41 4.06
CA VAL A 34 20.14 7.34 3.26
C VAL A 34 19.89 8.66 2.53
N HIS A 35 19.69 8.56 1.22
CA HIS A 35 19.38 9.68 0.32
C HIS A 35 18.04 9.39 -0.35
N ILE A 36 17.03 10.22 -0.11
CA ILE A 36 15.70 10.05 -0.70
C ILE A 36 15.48 11.09 -1.79
N VAL A 37 14.93 10.67 -2.93
CA VAL A 37 14.49 11.54 -4.01
C VAL A 37 12.98 11.41 -4.16
N SER A 38 12.26 12.48 -3.87
CA SER A 38 10.80 12.53 -3.77
C SER A 38 10.26 13.72 -4.56
N PRO A 39 9.07 13.63 -5.19
CA PRO A 39 8.50 14.74 -5.95
C PRO A 39 7.98 15.84 -5.05
N PHE A 40 7.98 17.05 -5.62
CA PHE A 40 7.30 18.19 -5.07
C PHE A 40 6.51 18.90 -6.19
N GLU A 41 5.19 18.79 -6.17
CA GLU A 41 4.37 19.30 -7.26
C GLU A 41 4.40 20.83 -7.34
N ARG A 42 4.46 21.39 -8.57
CA ARG A 42 4.59 22.83 -8.83
C ARG A 42 3.56 23.71 -8.11
N ARG A 43 2.34 23.18 -7.88
CA ARG A 43 1.28 23.91 -7.16
C ARG A 43 1.63 24.25 -5.71
N LEU A 44 2.66 23.61 -5.14
CA LEU A 44 3.14 23.88 -3.79
C LEU A 44 4.15 25.04 -3.73
N GLY A 45 4.50 25.64 -4.89
CA GLY A 45 5.19 26.92 -4.98
C GLY A 45 6.70 26.91 -4.72
N GLN A 46 7.30 25.74 -4.38
CA GLN A 46 8.74 25.67 -4.03
C GLN A 46 9.58 25.18 -5.23
N ALA A 47 10.86 25.56 -5.23
CA ALA A 47 11.86 25.07 -6.17
C ALA A 47 12.42 23.71 -5.73
N THR A 48 13.14 23.01 -6.64
CA THR A 48 13.93 21.82 -6.27
C THR A 48 14.96 22.21 -5.21
N HIS A 49 15.00 21.51 -4.09
CA HIS A 49 15.90 21.75 -2.97
C HIS A 49 16.30 20.48 -2.26
N LEU A 50 17.48 20.49 -1.66
CA LEU A 50 17.98 19.46 -0.78
C LEU A 50 17.82 19.93 0.68
N GLN A 51 17.37 19.03 1.54
CA GLN A 51 17.30 19.26 2.99
C GLN A 51 17.84 18.03 3.74
N GLU A 52 18.38 18.28 4.91
CA GLU A 52 18.70 17.25 5.88
C GLU A 52 17.58 17.20 6.92
N VAL A 53 16.97 16.05 7.11
CA VAL A 53 15.86 15.85 8.02
C VAL A 53 15.90 14.41 8.57
N ASP A 54 15.67 14.25 9.87
CA ASP A 54 15.64 12.95 10.54
C ASP A 54 16.90 12.08 10.27
N GLY A 55 18.07 12.70 10.12
CA GLY A 55 19.35 12.02 9.83
C GLY A 55 19.47 11.47 8.39
N ILE A 56 18.63 11.91 7.47
CA ILE A 56 18.67 11.56 6.05
C ILE A 56 18.86 12.81 5.17
N ARG A 57 19.29 12.59 3.92
CA ARG A 57 19.30 13.61 2.88
C ARG A 57 18.09 13.47 1.97
N LEU A 58 17.19 14.43 2.01
CA LEU A 58 15.94 14.43 1.26
C LEU A 58 15.98 15.48 0.13
N LEU A 59 16.03 15.00 -1.11
CA LEU A 59 15.97 15.83 -2.31
C LEU A 59 14.52 15.92 -2.80
N LYS A 60 13.93 17.10 -2.63
CA LYS A 60 12.59 17.44 -3.15
C LYS A 60 12.71 17.96 -4.57
N VAL A 61 12.20 17.20 -5.54
CA VAL A 61 12.28 17.54 -6.96
C VAL A 61 10.98 18.20 -7.41
N ARG A 62 11.06 19.45 -7.86
CA ARG A 62 9.90 20.14 -8.45
C ARG A 62 9.47 19.45 -9.74
N THR A 63 8.22 18.98 -9.75
CA THR A 63 7.57 18.32 -10.90
C THR A 63 6.36 19.11 -11.37
N LEU A 64 5.83 18.80 -12.56
CA LEU A 64 4.46 19.19 -12.90
C LEU A 64 3.48 18.53 -11.95
N ASN A 65 2.23 19.00 -11.94
CA ASN A 65 1.20 18.33 -11.15
C ASN A 65 0.88 16.97 -11.80
N ILE A 66 1.00 15.89 -11.03
CA ILE A 66 0.74 14.52 -11.46
C ILE A 66 -0.44 13.90 -10.71
N GLN A 67 -0.83 14.52 -9.59
CA GLN A 67 -1.99 14.13 -8.81
C GLN A 67 -3.04 15.24 -8.82
N LYS A 68 -4.33 14.86 -8.84
CA LYS A 68 -5.46 15.82 -8.81
C LYS A 68 -5.33 16.95 -9.84
N THR A 69 -4.97 16.60 -11.07
CA THR A 69 -4.81 17.53 -12.18
C THR A 69 -5.51 16.99 -13.44
N ASN A 70 -5.60 17.79 -14.50
CA ASN A 70 -6.20 17.37 -15.77
C ASN A 70 -5.33 16.31 -16.49
N VAL A 71 -5.96 15.57 -17.41
CA VAL A 71 -5.31 14.43 -18.11
C VAL A 71 -4.09 14.88 -18.91
N VAL A 72 -4.12 16.07 -19.52
CA VAL A 72 -3.01 16.60 -20.34
C VAL A 72 -1.79 16.89 -19.47
N GLU A 73 -1.97 17.63 -18.37
CA GLU A 73 -0.87 17.92 -17.44
C GLU A 73 -0.31 16.67 -16.79
N LYS A 74 -1.17 15.72 -16.43
CA LYS A 74 -0.76 14.42 -15.91
C LYS A 74 0.10 13.65 -16.91
N GLY A 75 -0.32 13.61 -18.18
CA GLY A 75 0.43 12.95 -19.24
C GLY A 75 1.81 13.58 -19.46
N LEU A 76 1.87 14.91 -19.63
CA LEU A 76 3.13 15.65 -19.77
C LEU A 76 4.01 15.50 -18.53
N GLY A 77 3.43 15.57 -17.33
CA GLY A 77 4.15 15.35 -16.06
C GLY A 77 4.81 13.99 -16.00
N THR A 78 4.10 12.94 -16.41
CA THR A 78 4.62 11.57 -16.45
C THR A 78 5.78 11.41 -17.43
N LEU A 79 5.76 12.10 -18.57
CA LEU A 79 6.85 12.06 -19.56
C LEU A 79 8.08 12.84 -19.11
N LEU A 80 7.91 13.98 -18.43
CA LEU A 80 9.00 14.87 -18.02
C LEU A 80 9.66 14.49 -16.70
N ILE A 81 8.98 13.70 -15.85
CA ILE A 81 9.43 13.41 -14.48
C ILE A 81 10.79 12.74 -14.45
N GLU A 82 11.07 11.81 -15.35
CA GLU A 82 12.35 11.11 -15.43
C GLU A 82 13.51 12.09 -15.63
N GLY A 83 13.38 13.02 -16.59
CA GLY A 83 14.39 14.04 -16.87
C GLY A 83 14.55 15.05 -15.72
N GLN A 84 13.46 15.39 -15.03
CA GLN A 84 13.50 16.28 -13.86
C GLN A 84 14.26 15.62 -12.70
N PHE A 85 13.97 14.36 -12.40
CA PHE A 85 14.65 13.58 -11.36
C PHE A 85 16.14 13.39 -11.71
N GLN A 86 16.46 13.00 -12.94
CA GLN A 86 17.84 12.80 -13.37
C GLN A 86 18.68 14.08 -13.22
N ARG A 87 18.18 15.22 -13.69
CA ARG A 87 18.89 16.51 -13.54
C ARG A 87 19.09 16.91 -12.08
N ALA A 88 18.08 16.71 -11.24
CA ALA A 88 18.17 17.00 -9.82
C ALA A 88 19.21 16.10 -9.13
N ILE A 89 19.20 14.79 -9.40
CA ILE A 89 20.19 13.84 -8.86
C ILE A 89 21.60 14.22 -9.33
N GLN A 90 21.78 14.56 -10.61
CA GLN A 90 23.09 14.99 -11.14
C GLN A 90 23.61 16.21 -10.39
N ARG A 91 22.75 17.20 -10.14
CA ARG A 91 23.14 18.45 -9.49
C ARG A 91 23.48 18.29 -8.01
N TYR A 92 22.67 17.53 -7.28
CA TYR A 92 22.76 17.48 -5.81
C TYR A 92 23.51 16.25 -5.29
N PHE A 93 23.48 15.14 -6.02
CA PHE A 93 24.06 13.87 -5.61
C PHE A 93 25.09 13.32 -6.62
N GLY A 94 25.45 14.06 -7.68
CA GLY A 94 26.37 13.60 -8.71
C GLY A 94 27.81 13.29 -8.24
N HIS A 95 28.18 13.77 -7.05
CA HIS A 95 29.48 13.53 -6.40
C HIS A 95 29.47 12.32 -5.44
N ILE A 96 28.28 11.75 -5.16
CA ILE A 96 28.14 10.63 -4.22
C ILE A 96 28.27 9.31 -4.97
N GLN A 97 29.02 8.38 -4.38
CA GLN A 97 29.06 6.98 -4.82
C GLN A 97 28.04 6.18 -4.03
N PHE A 98 27.11 5.56 -4.73
CA PHE A 98 26.05 4.74 -4.12
C PHE A 98 26.41 3.26 -4.20
N ASP A 99 26.01 2.52 -3.16
CA ASP A 99 26.11 1.06 -3.09
C ASP A 99 24.78 0.39 -3.46
N LEU A 100 23.63 1.01 -3.07
CA LEU A 100 22.29 0.54 -3.37
C LEU A 100 21.47 1.63 -4.05
N ILE A 101 20.90 1.30 -5.22
CA ILE A 101 19.94 2.10 -5.96
C ILE A 101 18.57 1.45 -5.80
N LEU A 102 17.79 1.94 -4.84
CA LEU A 102 16.46 1.45 -4.53
C LEU A 102 15.40 2.36 -5.16
N TYR A 103 14.38 1.79 -5.77
CA TYR A 103 13.30 2.55 -6.39
C TYR A 103 12.01 1.76 -6.46
N SER A 104 10.88 2.46 -6.55
CA SER A 104 9.56 1.83 -6.52
C SER A 104 8.72 2.13 -7.75
N THR A 105 7.81 1.21 -8.10
CA THR A 105 6.71 1.48 -9.03
C THR A 105 5.46 1.94 -8.28
N PRO A 106 4.57 2.76 -8.88
CA PRO A 106 4.85 3.58 -10.06
C PRO A 106 5.88 4.68 -9.79
N PRO A 107 6.55 5.25 -10.78
CA PRO A 107 6.36 5.10 -12.20
C PRO A 107 7.26 4.03 -12.82
N ILE A 108 6.88 3.54 -14.00
CA ILE A 108 7.75 2.65 -14.79
C ILE A 108 8.75 3.42 -15.67
N THR A 109 8.81 4.74 -15.55
CA THR A 109 9.58 5.63 -16.44
C THR A 109 10.96 6.00 -15.89
N PHE A 110 11.42 5.46 -14.78
CA PHE A 110 12.73 5.78 -14.18
C PHE A 110 13.92 5.03 -14.80
N THR A 111 13.74 4.39 -15.95
CA THR A 111 14.79 3.58 -16.59
C THR A 111 16.10 4.36 -16.82
N ASN A 112 16.03 5.59 -17.34
CA ASN A 112 17.23 6.38 -17.62
C ASN A 112 17.89 6.91 -16.36
N VAL A 113 17.12 7.19 -15.30
CA VAL A 113 17.65 7.54 -13.97
C VAL A 113 18.47 6.38 -13.41
N VAL A 114 17.91 5.17 -13.43
CA VAL A 114 18.59 3.97 -12.94
C VAL A 114 19.83 3.67 -13.76
N LYS A 115 19.74 3.70 -15.10
CA LYS A 115 20.91 3.52 -15.98
C LYS A 115 21.99 4.57 -15.77
N TYR A 116 21.63 5.83 -15.52
CA TYR A 116 22.57 6.88 -15.18
C TYR A 116 23.31 6.55 -13.87
N LEU A 117 22.57 6.21 -12.83
CA LEU A 117 23.15 5.85 -11.54
C LEU A 117 24.04 4.61 -11.62
N LYS A 118 23.63 3.57 -12.34
CA LYS A 118 24.45 2.36 -12.57
C LYS A 118 25.74 2.66 -13.31
N ARG A 119 25.72 3.54 -14.33
CA ARG A 119 26.95 3.95 -15.04
C ARG A 119 27.91 4.72 -14.15
N LYS A 120 27.39 5.53 -13.23
CA LYS A 120 28.20 6.27 -12.25
C LYS A 120 28.71 5.37 -11.12
N ASN A 121 27.97 4.34 -10.79
CA ASN A 121 28.23 3.40 -9.69
C ASN A 121 28.15 1.95 -10.22
N PRO A 122 29.17 1.48 -11.00
CA PRO A 122 29.07 0.17 -11.66
C PRO A 122 28.93 -1.03 -10.71
N LYS A 123 29.38 -0.88 -9.47
CA LYS A 123 29.27 -1.91 -8.43
C LYS A 123 27.96 -1.85 -7.63
N ALA A 124 27.19 -0.74 -7.75
CA ALA A 124 25.94 -0.59 -7.02
C ALA A 124 24.91 -1.64 -7.45
N ILE A 125 24.16 -2.16 -6.52
CA ILE A 125 23.00 -3.01 -6.79
C ILE A 125 21.79 -2.11 -7.08
N SER A 126 21.08 -2.37 -8.18
CA SER A 126 19.79 -1.75 -8.49
C SER A 126 18.65 -2.67 -8.11
N TYR A 127 17.81 -2.25 -7.16
CA TYR A 127 16.71 -3.05 -6.62
C TYR A 127 15.37 -2.35 -6.84
N LEU A 128 14.48 -3.02 -7.58
CA LEU A 128 13.15 -2.53 -7.87
C LEU A 128 12.14 -3.07 -6.84
N LEU A 129 11.51 -2.17 -6.08
CA LEU A 129 10.31 -2.49 -5.30
C LEU A 129 9.09 -2.43 -6.22
N LEU A 130 8.69 -3.58 -6.76
CA LEU A 130 7.59 -3.68 -7.69
C LEU A 130 6.25 -3.73 -6.92
N LYS A 131 5.62 -2.55 -6.79
CA LYS A 131 4.39 -2.40 -6.00
C LYS A 131 3.12 -2.38 -6.87
N ASP A 132 3.29 -2.27 -8.18
CA ASP A 132 2.20 -2.23 -9.14
C ASP A 132 2.68 -2.79 -10.49
N ILE A 133 1.89 -3.64 -11.12
CA ILE A 133 2.19 -4.27 -12.42
C ILE A 133 1.48 -3.45 -13.51
N PHE A 134 2.13 -2.39 -13.94
CA PHE A 134 1.67 -1.52 -15.01
C PHE A 134 2.50 -1.80 -16.28
N PRO A 135 1.92 -1.90 -17.46
CA PRO A 135 0.61 -1.41 -17.88
C PRO A 135 -0.56 -2.40 -17.74
N GLN A 136 -0.31 -3.65 -17.38
CA GLN A 136 -1.35 -4.67 -17.40
C GLN A 136 -2.56 -4.32 -16.51
N ASN A 137 -2.34 -3.75 -15.31
CA ASN A 137 -3.42 -3.28 -14.45
C ASN A 137 -4.37 -2.28 -15.14
N ALA A 138 -3.85 -1.41 -16.00
CA ALA A 138 -4.64 -0.43 -16.72
C ALA A 138 -5.42 -1.05 -17.89
N VAL A 139 -4.88 -2.09 -18.52
CA VAL A 139 -5.57 -2.90 -19.54
C VAL A 139 -6.74 -3.62 -18.90
N ASP A 140 -6.50 -4.32 -17.79
CA ASP A 140 -7.50 -5.15 -17.09
C ASP A 140 -8.75 -4.34 -16.70
N ILE A 141 -8.58 -3.11 -16.22
CA ILE A 141 -9.71 -2.24 -15.83
C ILE A 141 -10.21 -1.33 -16.96
N GLY A 142 -9.74 -1.55 -18.19
CA GLY A 142 -10.24 -0.89 -19.39
C GLY A 142 -9.87 0.60 -19.52
N ILE A 143 -8.71 1.03 -18.99
CA ILE A 143 -8.20 2.40 -19.21
C ILE A 143 -7.72 2.55 -20.65
N PHE A 144 -7.09 1.51 -21.21
CA PHE A 144 -6.75 1.40 -22.63
C PHE A 144 -6.74 -0.08 -23.06
N GLY A 145 -6.92 -0.32 -24.35
CA GLY A 145 -6.97 -1.68 -24.89
C GLY A 145 -5.61 -2.36 -24.93
N GLU A 146 -5.61 -3.69 -24.88
CA GLU A 146 -4.41 -4.53 -24.95
C GLU A 146 -3.55 -4.27 -26.20
N HIS A 147 -4.17 -4.05 -27.35
CA HIS A 147 -3.49 -3.79 -28.62
C HIS A 147 -3.27 -2.29 -28.90
N SER A 148 -3.50 -1.41 -27.92
CA SER A 148 -3.32 0.03 -28.08
C SER A 148 -1.85 0.42 -28.17
N ILE A 149 -1.57 1.54 -28.87
CA ILE A 149 -0.23 2.12 -28.92
C ILE A 149 0.29 2.53 -27.53
N PHE A 150 -0.63 2.87 -26.61
CA PHE A 150 -0.30 3.18 -25.21
C PHE A 150 0.21 1.95 -24.47
N ASN A 151 -0.48 0.80 -24.61
CA ASN A 151 -0.02 -0.45 -23.99
C ASN A 151 1.35 -0.86 -24.55
N TRP A 152 1.53 -0.83 -25.87
CA TRP A 152 2.83 -1.12 -26.49
C TRP A 152 3.94 -0.22 -25.98
N TYR A 153 3.72 1.09 -25.89
CA TYR A 153 4.70 2.06 -25.38
C TYR A 153 5.07 1.78 -23.92
N PHE A 154 4.06 1.62 -23.06
CA PHE A 154 4.31 1.40 -21.64
C PHE A 154 4.90 0.01 -21.37
N ARG A 155 4.52 -1.01 -22.13
CA ARG A 155 5.14 -2.33 -22.04
C ARG A 155 6.64 -2.28 -22.38
N LYS A 156 7.04 -1.50 -23.38
CA LYS A 156 8.48 -1.25 -23.67
C LYS A 156 9.18 -0.57 -22.51
N LYS A 157 8.53 0.38 -21.84
CA LYS A 157 9.10 1.06 -20.67
C LYS A 157 9.27 0.11 -19.48
N GLU A 158 8.28 -0.71 -19.23
CA GLU A 158 8.32 -1.76 -18.20
C GLU A 158 9.48 -2.74 -18.45
N VAL A 159 9.57 -3.30 -19.66
CA VAL A 159 10.67 -4.20 -20.04
C VAL A 159 12.04 -3.53 -19.85
N ALA A 160 12.16 -2.25 -20.25
CA ALA A 160 13.41 -1.51 -20.11
C ALA A 160 13.77 -1.26 -18.63
N LEU A 161 12.77 -1.03 -17.76
CA LEU A 161 12.97 -0.85 -16.32
C LEU A 161 13.41 -2.17 -15.66
N TYR A 162 12.74 -3.27 -15.98
CA TYR A 162 13.12 -4.60 -15.45
C TYR A 162 14.55 -4.97 -15.86
N LYS A 163 14.93 -4.76 -17.13
CA LYS A 163 16.31 -4.99 -17.60
C LYS A 163 17.36 -4.07 -16.96
N ALA A 164 16.95 -2.93 -16.41
CA ALA A 164 17.86 -2.03 -15.68
C ALA A 164 17.99 -2.38 -14.19
N SER A 165 17.16 -3.30 -13.70
CA SER A 165 17.14 -3.78 -12.32
C SER A 165 18.03 -5.01 -12.17
N ASP A 166 18.87 -5.07 -11.14
CA ASP A 166 19.60 -6.29 -10.79
C ASP A 166 18.66 -7.27 -10.08
N PHE A 167 17.75 -6.77 -9.24
CA PHE A 167 16.72 -7.57 -8.54
C PHE A 167 15.35 -6.88 -8.60
N ILE A 168 14.30 -7.70 -8.54
CA ILE A 168 12.89 -7.26 -8.49
C ILE A 168 12.22 -7.88 -7.26
N GLY A 169 11.86 -7.03 -6.31
CA GLY A 169 11.08 -7.40 -5.13
C GLY A 169 9.59 -7.21 -5.36
N CYS A 170 8.85 -8.29 -5.37
CA CYS A 170 7.41 -8.37 -5.62
C CYS A 170 6.60 -8.40 -4.33
N MET A 171 5.31 -8.13 -4.41
CA MET A 171 4.43 -8.01 -3.25
C MET A 171 4.03 -9.36 -2.63
N SER A 172 3.97 -10.42 -3.42
CA SER A 172 3.54 -11.75 -2.99
C SER A 172 4.11 -12.86 -3.87
N PRO A 173 3.98 -14.13 -3.48
CA PRO A 173 4.34 -15.27 -4.33
C PRO A 173 3.64 -15.27 -5.69
N ALA A 174 2.36 -14.92 -5.76
CA ALA A 174 1.64 -14.82 -7.04
C ALA A 174 2.21 -13.72 -7.94
N ASN A 175 2.64 -12.58 -7.39
CA ASN A 175 3.34 -11.56 -8.17
C ASN A 175 4.67 -12.09 -8.74
N VAL A 176 5.44 -12.83 -7.96
CA VAL A 176 6.71 -13.44 -8.43
C VAL A 176 6.44 -14.39 -9.59
N GLU A 177 5.45 -15.27 -9.45
CA GLU A 177 5.06 -16.20 -10.49
C GLU A 177 4.59 -15.47 -11.76
N PHE A 178 3.74 -14.46 -11.60
CA PHE A 178 3.28 -13.65 -12.72
C PHE A 178 4.45 -13.00 -13.48
N ILE A 179 5.39 -12.36 -12.76
CA ILE A 179 6.54 -11.69 -13.39
C ILE A 179 7.43 -12.71 -14.12
N ARG A 180 7.74 -13.83 -13.51
CA ARG A 180 8.54 -14.91 -14.14
C ARG A 180 7.88 -15.43 -15.41
N LYS A 181 6.59 -15.70 -15.37
CA LYS A 181 5.82 -16.21 -16.51
C LYS A 181 5.73 -15.22 -17.68
N HIS A 182 5.48 -13.94 -17.38
CA HIS A 182 5.23 -12.93 -18.41
C HIS A 182 6.49 -12.17 -18.86
N ASN A 183 7.64 -12.41 -18.20
CA ASN A 183 8.91 -11.80 -18.53
C ASN A 183 10.05 -12.82 -18.60
N PRO A 184 9.96 -13.84 -19.50
CA PRO A 184 10.94 -14.92 -19.57
C PRO A 184 12.35 -14.45 -19.97
N TYR A 185 12.50 -13.23 -20.45
CA TYR A 185 13.77 -12.57 -20.74
C TYR A 185 14.52 -12.09 -19.50
N TYR A 186 13.85 -12.04 -18.31
CA TYR A 186 14.45 -11.61 -17.06
C TYR A 186 14.76 -12.84 -16.19
N PRO A 187 15.97 -12.89 -15.57
CA PRO A 187 16.38 -14.07 -14.78
C PRO A 187 15.43 -14.35 -13.62
N ALA A 188 14.86 -15.55 -13.59
CA ALA A 188 13.83 -15.91 -12.60
C ALA A 188 14.35 -15.87 -11.15
N GLU A 189 15.64 -16.16 -10.94
CA GLU A 189 16.32 -16.13 -9.64
C GLU A 189 16.50 -14.71 -9.07
N ARG A 190 16.33 -13.70 -9.91
CA ARG A 190 16.40 -12.28 -9.52
C ARG A 190 15.04 -11.66 -9.19
N VAL A 191 13.98 -12.48 -9.23
CA VAL A 191 12.62 -12.07 -8.85
C VAL A 191 12.26 -12.76 -7.54
N GLU A 192 11.96 -11.98 -6.52
CA GLU A 192 11.73 -12.47 -5.16
C GLU A 192 10.59 -11.73 -4.46
N VAL A 193 10.16 -12.25 -3.29
CA VAL A 193 9.13 -11.59 -2.47
C VAL A 193 9.78 -10.54 -1.59
N ALA A 194 9.41 -9.27 -1.79
CA ALA A 194 9.75 -8.14 -0.93
C ALA A 194 8.50 -7.26 -0.79
N PRO A 195 7.56 -7.63 0.09
CA PRO A 195 6.25 -7.00 0.17
C PRO A 195 6.33 -5.57 0.72
N ASN A 196 5.22 -4.84 0.67
CA ASN A 196 5.07 -3.68 1.54
C ASN A 196 5.22 -4.12 3.00
N SER A 197 5.99 -3.37 3.74
CA SER A 197 6.31 -3.66 5.14
C SER A 197 6.18 -2.41 6.00
N ILE A 198 5.95 -2.63 7.27
CA ILE A 198 5.81 -1.57 8.26
C ILE A 198 6.67 -1.87 9.47
N GLU A 199 7.05 -0.81 10.18
CA GLU A 199 7.57 -0.95 11.53
C GLU A 199 6.41 -1.31 12.45
N ILE A 200 6.51 -2.48 13.09
CA ILE A 200 5.55 -2.85 14.11
C ILE A 200 5.90 -2.08 15.37
N LYS A 201 5.07 -1.11 15.74
CA LYS A 201 5.14 -0.61 17.11
C LYS A 201 4.70 -1.74 18.03
N PRO A 202 5.47 -2.07 19.07
CA PRO A 202 5.04 -3.06 20.04
C PRO A 202 3.60 -2.71 20.45
N LEU A 203 2.67 -3.62 20.18
CA LEU A 203 1.55 -3.72 21.05
C LEU A 203 2.22 -4.03 22.39
N SER A 204 1.99 -3.27 23.43
CA SER A 204 2.55 -3.50 24.76
C SER A 204 2.14 -4.85 25.39
N ASP A 205 1.87 -5.83 24.59
CA ASP A 205 1.38 -7.16 24.91
C ASP A 205 2.47 -8.25 24.81
N SER A 206 3.77 -7.89 24.76
CA SER A 206 4.84 -8.90 24.85
C SER A 206 5.31 -9.00 26.28
N PRO A 207 5.23 -10.19 26.94
CA PRO A 207 5.62 -10.38 28.33
C PRO A 207 7.14 -10.26 28.50
N ARG A 208 7.58 -9.23 29.19
CA ARG A 208 8.87 -9.18 29.87
C ARG A 208 8.62 -8.90 31.35
N GLY A 209 8.63 -9.97 32.13
CA GLY A 209 8.76 -10.08 33.59
C GLY A 209 8.18 -9.00 34.49
N GLY A 210 7.18 -9.35 35.27
CA GLY A 210 6.87 -8.76 36.60
C GLY A 210 6.24 -7.38 36.73
N GLU A 211 6.65 -6.37 35.98
CA GLU A 211 6.06 -5.02 35.98
C GLU A 211 5.01 -4.79 34.87
N GLU A 212 4.82 -5.77 34.04
CA GLU A 212 4.01 -5.76 32.82
C GLU A 212 2.50 -5.67 33.03
N ASN A 213 1.98 -6.22 34.10
CA ASN A 213 0.53 -6.29 34.29
C ASN A 213 -0.15 -4.92 34.48
N LYS A 214 0.54 -3.93 35.05
CA LYS A 214 -0.03 -2.57 35.19
C LYS A 214 -0.02 -1.81 33.87
N ASN A 215 1.07 -1.83 33.13
CA ASN A 215 1.20 -1.15 31.82
C ASN A 215 0.21 -1.72 30.79
N LEU A 216 0.01 -3.05 30.77
CA LEU A 216 -0.95 -3.74 29.91
C LEU A 216 -2.39 -3.33 30.19
N GLN A 217 -2.73 -3.19 31.47
CA GLN A 217 -4.09 -2.83 31.88
C GLN A 217 -4.40 -1.35 31.59
N GLU A 218 -3.41 -0.48 31.76
CA GLU A 218 -3.50 0.94 31.39
C GLU A 218 -3.68 1.14 29.89
N GLU A 219 -2.93 0.41 29.06
CA GLU A 219 -3.07 0.49 27.60
C GLU A 219 -4.38 -0.12 27.07
N ARG A 220 -4.84 -1.23 27.63
CA ARG A 220 -6.16 -1.77 27.32
C ARG A 220 -7.26 -0.77 27.65
N THR A 221 -7.12 -0.10 28.78
CA THR A 221 -8.05 0.95 29.22
C THR A 221 -7.98 2.13 28.26
N LYS A 222 -6.76 2.59 27.91
CA LYS A 222 -6.55 3.67 26.92
C LYS A 222 -7.16 3.35 25.58
N ARG A 223 -6.93 2.14 25.03
CA ARG A 223 -7.51 1.70 23.76
C ARG A 223 -9.04 1.66 23.81
N LYS A 224 -9.61 1.20 24.91
CA LYS A 224 -11.06 1.20 25.11
C LYS A 224 -11.63 2.62 25.11
N VAL A 225 -10.96 3.55 25.77
CA VAL A 225 -11.34 4.97 25.80
C VAL A 225 -11.20 5.58 24.40
N GLU A 226 -10.10 5.35 23.71
CA GLU A 226 -9.88 5.81 22.34
C GLU A 226 -10.97 5.24 21.38
N SER A 227 -11.31 3.97 21.51
CA SER A 227 -12.36 3.33 20.71
C SER A 227 -13.73 3.96 20.95
N ILE A 228 -14.08 4.20 22.20
CA ILE A 228 -15.35 4.88 22.55
C ILE A 228 -15.35 6.28 21.97
N TYR A 229 -14.29 7.05 22.20
CA TYR A 229 -14.16 8.43 21.74
C TYR A 229 -14.30 8.52 20.21
N ILE A 230 -13.59 7.68 19.44
CA ILE A 230 -13.61 7.77 17.99
C ILE A 230 -14.96 7.33 17.40
N ARG A 231 -15.61 6.31 18.00
CA ARG A 231 -16.96 5.88 17.61
C ARG A 231 -17.98 6.96 17.89
N GLU A 232 -17.90 7.65 19.03
CA GLU A 232 -18.77 8.81 19.35
C GLU A 232 -18.52 9.97 18.39
N ARG A 233 -17.27 10.38 18.19
CA ARG A 233 -16.89 11.47 17.31
C ARG A 233 -17.43 11.31 15.90
N TYR A 234 -17.43 10.08 15.39
CA TYR A 234 -17.94 9.75 14.06
C TYR A 234 -19.34 9.14 14.09
N GLN A 235 -20.07 9.21 15.21
CA GLN A 235 -21.45 8.74 15.35
C GLN A 235 -21.62 7.29 14.86
N LEU A 236 -20.79 6.40 15.32
CA LEU A 236 -20.81 4.97 15.00
C LEU A 236 -21.43 4.18 16.16
N PRO A 237 -22.07 3.01 15.88
CA PRO A 237 -22.64 2.18 16.91
C PRO A 237 -21.56 1.65 17.87
N LYS A 238 -21.94 1.51 19.16
CA LYS A 238 -21.04 1.01 20.21
C LYS A 238 -21.20 -0.49 20.45
N ASP A 239 -22.35 -1.02 20.09
CA ASP A 239 -22.88 -2.34 20.41
C ASP A 239 -22.84 -3.34 19.25
N LYS A 240 -22.48 -2.88 18.05
CA LYS A 240 -22.44 -3.72 16.84
C LYS A 240 -21.03 -3.90 16.31
N PRO A 241 -20.68 -5.08 15.76
CA PRO A 241 -19.47 -5.25 14.98
C PRO A 241 -19.41 -4.30 13.78
N ILE A 242 -18.26 -3.67 13.59
CA ILE A 242 -18.03 -2.74 12.47
C ILE A 242 -17.09 -3.35 11.44
N PHE A 243 -17.57 -3.44 10.20
CA PHE A 243 -16.80 -3.84 9.03
C PHE A 243 -16.29 -2.57 8.33
N ILE A 244 -14.96 -2.39 8.24
CA ILE A 244 -14.36 -1.17 7.69
C ILE A 244 -13.66 -1.41 6.36
N TYR A 245 -13.99 -0.58 5.37
CA TYR A 245 -13.17 -0.37 4.18
C TYR A 245 -12.49 0.98 4.27
N GLY A 246 -11.16 1.01 4.19
CA GLY A 246 -10.40 2.26 4.24
C GLY A 246 -9.42 2.39 3.08
N GLY A 247 -9.34 3.58 2.46
CA GLY A 247 -8.32 3.89 1.48
C GLY A 247 -8.81 4.52 0.17
N ASN A 248 -8.12 4.18 -0.93
CA ASN A 248 -8.48 4.68 -2.25
C ASN A 248 -9.84 4.12 -2.71
N LEU A 249 -10.68 4.97 -3.26
CA LEU A 249 -11.98 4.65 -3.85
C LEU A 249 -11.89 4.87 -5.38
N GLY A 250 -11.06 4.09 -6.02
CA GLY A 250 -10.85 4.14 -7.47
C GLY A 250 -11.38 2.89 -8.19
N LYS A 251 -11.33 2.89 -9.51
CA LYS A 251 -11.74 1.73 -10.34
C LYS A 251 -11.06 0.43 -9.93
N PRO A 252 -9.72 0.40 -9.63
CA PRO A 252 -9.06 -0.84 -9.23
C PRO A 252 -9.65 -1.54 -8.01
N GLN A 253 -10.42 -0.83 -7.21
CA GLN A 253 -11.03 -1.35 -5.99
C GLN A 253 -12.45 -1.91 -6.18
N GLY A 254 -12.94 -1.98 -7.42
CA GLY A 254 -14.25 -2.58 -7.71
C GLY A 254 -15.40 -1.90 -6.95
N ILE A 255 -15.48 -0.56 -6.97
CA ILE A 255 -16.45 0.20 -6.16
C ILE A 255 -17.90 -0.13 -6.53
N ASP A 256 -18.17 -0.54 -7.78
CA ASP A 256 -19.49 -1.03 -8.19
C ASP A 256 -19.89 -2.28 -7.42
N PHE A 257 -18.95 -3.21 -7.26
CA PHE A 257 -19.18 -4.42 -6.48
C PHE A 257 -19.33 -4.11 -4.98
N LEU A 258 -18.50 -3.20 -4.44
CA LEU A 258 -18.67 -2.73 -3.06
C LEU A 258 -20.09 -2.17 -2.84
N ILE A 259 -20.60 -1.32 -3.75
CA ILE A 259 -21.94 -0.77 -3.65
C ILE A 259 -23.01 -1.89 -3.67
N GLN A 260 -22.87 -2.88 -4.55
CA GLN A 260 -23.79 -4.02 -4.60
C GLN A 260 -23.78 -4.84 -3.29
N CYS A 261 -22.61 -5.05 -2.71
CA CYS A 261 -22.47 -5.72 -1.41
C CYS A 261 -23.12 -4.91 -0.28
N LEU A 262 -22.93 -3.60 -0.26
CA LEU A 262 -23.59 -2.72 0.73
C LEU A 262 -25.11 -2.72 0.53
N GLU A 263 -25.59 -2.64 -0.72
CA GLU A 263 -27.03 -2.70 -1.04
C GLU A 263 -27.68 -3.99 -0.55
N ALA A 264 -27.05 -5.13 -0.78
CA ALA A 264 -27.55 -6.43 -0.34
C ALA A 264 -27.59 -6.59 1.18
N ASN A 265 -26.77 -5.85 1.92
CA ASN A 265 -26.63 -5.96 3.36
C ASN A 265 -27.11 -4.71 4.15
N LYS A 266 -27.70 -3.72 3.52
CA LYS A 266 -28.06 -2.42 4.10
C LYS A 266 -29.12 -2.46 5.21
N ASN A 267 -29.90 -3.54 5.26
CA ASN A 267 -30.98 -3.71 6.25
C ASN A 267 -30.60 -4.65 7.40
N ARG A 268 -29.34 -5.07 7.50
CA ARG A 268 -28.86 -5.91 8.62
C ARG A 268 -28.85 -5.09 9.92
N ASP A 269 -29.23 -5.70 11.00
CA ASP A 269 -29.21 -5.11 12.34
C ASP A 269 -28.09 -5.67 13.23
N ASP A 270 -27.41 -6.73 12.78
CA ASP A 270 -26.38 -7.47 13.50
C ASP A 270 -24.94 -6.95 13.26
N CYS A 271 -24.74 -6.03 12.30
CA CYS A 271 -23.45 -5.42 12.00
C CYS A 271 -23.59 -4.01 11.41
N TYR A 272 -22.46 -3.31 11.24
CA TYR A 272 -22.39 -1.97 10.68
C TYR A 272 -21.23 -1.86 9.70
N PHE A 273 -21.42 -1.11 8.60
CA PHE A 273 -20.38 -0.91 7.59
C PHE A 273 -19.86 0.53 7.60
N VAL A 274 -18.54 0.68 7.53
CA VAL A 274 -17.89 1.98 7.46
C VAL A 274 -16.99 2.01 6.22
N VAL A 275 -17.20 2.98 5.35
CA VAL A 275 -16.35 3.23 4.17
C VAL A 275 -15.69 4.58 4.31
N VAL A 276 -14.35 4.60 4.36
CA VAL A 276 -13.55 5.82 4.54
C VAL A 276 -12.55 5.97 3.42
N GLY A 277 -12.63 7.06 2.66
CA GLY A 277 -11.62 7.29 1.63
C GLY A 277 -11.97 8.36 0.62
N ASN A 278 -11.07 8.52 -0.35
CA ASN A 278 -11.26 9.36 -1.52
C ASN A 278 -10.76 8.63 -2.77
N GLY A 279 -11.31 9.01 -3.92
CA GLY A 279 -10.91 8.44 -5.20
C GLY A 279 -11.83 8.88 -6.33
N THR A 280 -11.57 8.40 -7.53
CA THR A 280 -12.34 8.74 -8.74
C THR A 280 -13.79 8.28 -8.66
N GLU A 281 -14.05 7.21 -7.91
CA GLU A 281 -15.40 6.63 -7.76
C GLU A 281 -16.12 7.10 -6.46
N TYR A 282 -15.49 7.98 -5.65
CA TYR A 282 -16.10 8.48 -4.41
C TYR A 282 -17.49 9.10 -4.62
N LYS A 283 -17.65 9.91 -5.69
CA LYS A 283 -18.92 10.58 -5.98
C LYS A 283 -20.06 9.57 -6.24
N LYS A 284 -19.76 8.45 -6.89
CA LYS A 284 -20.71 7.37 -7.16
C LYS A 284 -21.19 6.72 -5.87
N LEU A 285 -20.24 6.37 -5.01
CA LEU A 285 -20.53 5.79 -3.68
C LEU A 285 -21.33 6.78 -2.81
N GLN A 286 -20.97 8.06 -2.83
CA GLN A 286 -21.68 9.11 -2.08
C GLN A 286 -23.10 9.30 -2.57
N THR A 287 -23.35 9.22 -3.88
CA THR A 287 -24.72 9.31 -4.46
C THR A 287 -25.58 8.15 -3.96
N TRP A 288 -25.04 6.93 -3.99
CA TRP A 288 -25.72 5.75 -3.44
C TRP A 288 -26.01 5.92 -1.94
N TYR A 289 -25.02 6.37 -1.15
CA TYR A 289 -25.15 6.57 0.29
C TYR A 289 -26.24 7.61 0.63
N ASN A 290 -26.30 8.71 -0.08
CA ASN A 290 -27.32 9.76 0.14
C ASN A 290 -28.74 9.24 -0.10
N ALA A 291 -28.92 8.33 -1.06
CA ALA A 291 -30.21 7.68 -1.31
C ALA A 291 -30.58 6.62 -0.26
N ASN A 292 -29.61 6.16 0.54
CA ASN A 292 -29.75 5.10 1.54
C ASN A 292 -29.32 5.58 2.94
N PHE A 293 -29.54 6.86 3.24
CA PHE A 293 -29.15 7.47 4.52
C PHE A 293 -29.91 6.83 5.70
N ASN A 294 -29.27 6.75 6.86
CA ASN A 294 -29.78 6.15 8.12
C ASN A 294 -29.88 4.61 8.16
N LEU A 295 -29.26 3.92 7.24
CA LEU A 295 -29.10 2.46 7.33
C LEU A 295 -27.84 2.09 8.10
N ASN A 296 -27.50 0.80 8.14
CA ASN A 296 -26.33 0.27 8.83
C ASN A 296 -24.99 0.56 8.11
N VAL A 297 -24.90 1.65 7.34
CA VAL A 297 -23.73 2.03 6.54
C VAL A 297 -23.36 3.49 6.81
N LYS A 298 -22.08 3.78 6.92
CA LYS A 298 -21.55 5.15 6.93
C LYS A 298 -20.44 5.32 5.90
N VAL A 299 -20.57 6.33 5.03
CA VAL A 299 -19.55 6.72 4.05
C VAL A 299 -18.94 8.04 4.47
N MET A 300 -17.62 8.08 4.57
CA MET A 300 -16.86 9.27 4.97
C MET A 300 -15.73 9.55 3.98
N GLN A 301 -15.39 10.82 3.83
CA GLN A 301 -14.17 11.23 3.13
C GLN A 301 -12.93 10.80 3.94
N ARG A 302 -11.78 10.94 3.28
CA ARG A 302 -10.49 10.68 3.93
C ARG A 302 -10.35 11.48 5.23
N LEU A 303 -10.09 10.78 6.30
CA LEU A 303 -9.84 11.35 7.62
C LEU A 303 -8.35 11.76 7.78
N PRO A 304 -8.05 12.62 8.77
CA PRO A 304 -6.69 12.77 9.29
C PRO A 304 -6.13 11.39 9.66
N LYS A 305 -4.82 11.20 9.48
CA LYS A 305 -4.21 9.87 9.66
C LYS A 305 -4.41 9.30 11.06
N GLU A 306 -4.25 10.14 12.09
CA GLU A 306 -4.43 9.74 13.48
C GLU A 306 -5.86 9.28 13.77
N ASP A 307 -6.87 10.02 13.27
CA ASP A 307 -8.29 9.65 13.40
C ASP A 307 -8.57 8.34 12.67
N TYR A 308 -8.00 8.15 11.46
CA TYR A 308 -8.17 6.91 10.73
C TYR A 308 -7.54 5.72 11.43
N ASP A 309 -6.34 5.90 12.01
CA ASP A 309 -5.64 4.85 12.75
C ASP A 309 -6.42 4.45 14.03
N MET A 310 -7.00 5.43 14.74
CA MET A 310 -7.89 5.16 15.89
C MET A 310 -9.18 4.47 15.45
N LEU A 311 -9.79 4.94 14.35
CA LEU A 311 -11.01 4.35 13.81
C LEU A 311 -10.79 2.91 13.39
N ALA A 312 -9.73 2.62 12.62
CA ALA A 312 -9.40 1.27 12.20
C ALA A 312 -9.23 0.33 13.41
N ARG A 313 -8.51 0.78 14.44
CA ARG A 313 -8.36 0.01 15.70
C ARG A 313 -9.65 -0.19 16.49
N SER A 314 -10.66 0.63 16.26
CA SER A 314 -11.98 0.54 16.91
C SER A 314 -12.98 -0.33 16.15
N CYS A 315 -12.63 -0.77 14.94
CA CYS A 315 -13.46 -1.65 14.11
C CYS A 315 -13.11 -3.12 14.33
N ASP A 316 -13.98 -4.00 13.85
CA ASP A 316 -13.92 -5.43 14.16
C ASP A 316 -13.48 -6.30 12.99
N VAL A 317 -13.69 -5.87 11.73
CA VAL A 317 -13.35 -6.62 10.51
C VAL A 317 -12.89 -5.66 9.42
N GLY A 318 -11.75 -5.95 8.82
CA GLY A 318 -11.22 -5.22 7.68
C GLY A 318 -11.77 -5.75 6.35
N LEU A 319 -12.21 -4.86 5.47
CA LEU A 319 -12.68 -5.20 4.14
C LEU A 319 -11.65 -4.85 3.07
N ILE A 320 -11.37 -5.78 2.18
CA ILE A 320 -10.48 -5.60 1.04
C ILE A 320 -11.25 -5.91 -0.23
N PHE A 321 -11.34 -4.93 -1.12
CA PHE A 321 -12.01 -5.07 -2.41
C PHE A 321 -11.02 -4.79 -3.54
N LEU A 322 -11.04 -5.64 -4.58
CA LEU A 322 -10.36 -5.45 -5.85
C LEU A 322 -11.32 -5.76 -7.00
N ASP A 323 -11.08 -5.17 -8.16
CA ASP A 323 -11.90 -5.43 -9.35
C ASP A 323 -11.66 -6.86 -9.85
N HIS A 324 -12.74 -7.61 -10.13
CA HIS A 324 -12.70 -8.99 -10.58
C HIS A 324 -12.00 -9.20 -11.93
N ARG A 325 -11.84 -8.13 -12.72
CA ARG A 325 -11.21 -8.19 -14.06
C ARG A 325 -9.69 -8.30 -14.02
N PHE A 326 -9.06 -8.11 -12.86
CA PHE A 326 -7.61 -8.20 -12.79
C PHE A 326 -7.09 -9.57 -13.18
N THR A 327 -6.17 -9.58 -14.14
CA THR A 327 -5.37 -10.75 -14.53
C THR A 327 -4.02 -10.79 -13.82
N ILE A 328 -3.64 -9.66 -13.21
CA ILE A 328 -2.45 -9.51 -12.38
C ILE A 328 -2.80 -9.68 -10.90
N PRO A 329 -1.94 -10.28 -10.10
CA PRO A 329 -2.12 -10.26 -8.64
C PRO A 329 -1.84 -8.86 -8.09
N ASN A 330 -2.75 -8.37 -7.26
CA ASN A 330 -2.64 -7.10 -6.54
C ASN A 330 -2.51 -7.34 -5.03
N TYR A 331 -1.76 -6.47 -4.34
CA TYR A 331 -1.57 -6.63 -2.90
C TYR A 331 -1.74 -5.30 -2.14
N PRO A 332 -2.99 -4.89 -1.85
CA PRO A 332 -3.28 -3.61 -1.21
C PRO A 332 -2.64 -3.46 0.18
N SER A 333 -1.90 -2.39 0.39
CA SER A 333 -1.21 -2.11 1.66
C SER A 333 -2.13 -1.89 2.87
N ARG A 334 -3.45 -1.71 2.63
CA ARG A 334 -4.45 -1.61 3.73
C ARG A 334 -4.50 -2.86 4.60
N LEU A 335 -4.15 -4.05 4.07
CA LEU A 335 -4.02 -5.27 4.84
C LEU A 335 -3.11 -5.06 6.04
N LEU A 336 -1.99 -4.36 5.89
CA LEU A 336 -1.02 -4.13 6.98
C LEU A 336 -1.66 -3.38 8.16
N VAL A 337 -2.51 -2.39 7.88
CA VAL A 337 -3.23 -1.64 8.93
C VAL A 337 -4.21 -2.55 9.67
N TYR A 338 -4.92 -3.41 8.95
CA TYR A 338 -5.87 -4.34 9.56
C TYR A 338 -5.16 -5.37 10.42
N LEU A 339 -4.11 -6.00 9.90
CA LEU A 339 -3.33 -6.98 10.66
C LEU A 339 -2.63 -6.34 11.88
N GLN A 340 -2.09 -5.12 11.74
CA GLN A 340 -1.50 -4.37 12.86
C GLN A 340 -2.53 -4.02 13.95
N SER A 341 -3.80 -3.91 13.56
CA SER A 341 -4.91 -3.68 14.49
C SER A 341 -5.47 -4.97 15.09
N SER A 342 -4.86 -6.13 14.84
CA SER A 342 -5.35 -7.46 15.20
C SER A 342 -6.78 -7.68 14.70
N MET A 343 -7.06 -7.28 13.47
CA MET A 343 -8.39 -7.32 12.88
C MET A 343 -8.41 -8.40 11.78
N PRO A 344 -9.35 -9.36 11.83
CA PRO A 344 -9.54 -10.30 10.73
C PRO A 344 -10.04 -9.59 9.48
N VAL A 345 -9.90 -10.22 8.33
CA VAL A 345 -10.25 -9.60 7.05
C VAL A 345 -11.23 -10.45 6.23
N ILE A 346 -12.08 -9.78 5.45
CA ILE A 346 -12.78 -10.37 4.31
C ILE A 346 -12.18 -9.78 3.04
N CYS A 347 -11.62 -10.65 2.20
CA CYS A 347 -11.04 -10.31 0.92
C CYS A 347 -12.02 -10.67 -0.20
N ALA A 348 -12.54 -9.67 -0.90
CA ALA A 348 -13.34 -9.82 -2.10
C ALA A 348 -12.48 -9.35 -3.28
N THR A 349 -11.80 -10.29 -3.95
CA THR A 349 -10.78 -9.99 -4.96
C THR A 349 -10.97 -10.83 -6.20
N ASP A 350 -10.19 -10.54 -7.24
CA ASP A 350 -10.00 -11.42 -8.38
C ASP A 350 -9.32 -12.74 -7.97
N PRO A 351 -9.44 -13.81 -8.78
CA PRO A 351 -8.86 -15.12 -8.45
C PRO A 351 -7.32 -15.19 -8.62
N ASN A 352 -6.70 -14.21 -9.27
CA ASN A 352 -5.24 -14.17 -9.49
C ASN A 352 -4.50 -13.61 -8.29
N THR A 353 -5.19 -12.81 -7.46
CA THR A 353 -4.67 -12.24 -6.21
C THR A 353 -4.65 -13.30 -5.10
N ASP A 354 -3.47 -13.62 -4.59
CA ASP A 354 -3.26 -14.65 -3.56
C ASP A 354 -3.56 -14.20 -2.13
N MET A 355 -3.85 -12.94 -1.90
CA MET A 355 -4.11 -12.35 -0.58
C MET A 355 -5.22 -13.05 0.20
N GLY A 356 -6.33 -13.34 -0.48
CA GLY A 356 -7.48 -14.01 0.15
C GLY A 356 -7.16 -15.45 0.55
N ARG A 357 -6.50 -16.22 -0.34
CA ARG A 357 -6.03 -17.58 -0.06
C ARG A 357 -5.04 -17.59 1.11
N ILE A 358 -4.07 -16.68 1.12
CA ILE A 358 -3.12 -16.54 2.23
C ILE A 358 -3.86 -16.24 3.54
N ALA A 359 -4.90 -15.41 3.53
CA ALA A 359 -5.70 -15.10 4.71
C ALA A 359 -6.44 -16.33 5.26
N GLU A 360 -7.01 -17.16 4.38
CA GLU A 360 -7.71 -18.40 4.78
C GLU A 360 -6.72 -19.46 5.29
N GLU A 361 -5.62 -19.72 4.58
CA GLU A 361 -4.58 -20.69 4.96
C GLU A 361 -3.97 -20.37 6.33
N ASN A 362 -3.83 -19.08 6.66
CA ASN A 362 -3.28 -18.64 7.95
C ASN A 362 -4.36 -18.30 8.99
N GLY A 363 -5.64 -18.54 8.68
CA GLY A 363 -6.77 -18.46 9.59
C GLY A 363 -7.06 -17.06 10.14
N TYR A 364 -6.69 -16.00 9.39
CA TYR A 364 -6.97 -14.62 9.79
C TYR A 364 -8.02 -13.92 8.92
N GLY A 365 -8.59 -14.61 7.93
CA GLY A 365 -9.60 -14.02 7.06
C GLY A 365 -10.36 -15.03 6.23
N TYR A 366 -11.24 -14.50 5.38
CA TYR A 366 -12.03 -15.26 4.41
C TYR A 366 -11.94 -14.59 3.03
N TRP A 367 -12.20 -15.37 1.98
CA TRP A 367 -12.15 -14.93 0.61
C TRP A 367 -13.41 -15.27 -0.18
N CYS A 368 -13.79 -14.37 -1.07
CA CYS A 368 -14.70 -14.64 -2.18
C CYS A 368 -14.25 -13.89 -3.43
N GLU A 369 -14.71 -14.33 -4.57
CA GLU A 369 -14.51 -13.62 -5.82
C GLU A 369 -15.31 -12.30 -5.87
N SER A 370 -14.73 -11.22 -6.37
CA SER A 370 -15.29 -9.87 -6.36
C SER A 370 -16.32 -9.59 -7.45
N ASN A 371 -17.15 -10.55 -7.76
CA ASN A 371 -18.36 -10.44 -8.61
C ASN A 371 -19.51 -11.26 -8.02
N ASN A 372 -19.35 -11.80 -6.81
CA ASN A 372 -20.28 -12.75 -6.18
C ASN A 372 -20.85 -12.16 -4.87
N VAL A 373 -21.91 -11.35 -4.98
CA VAL A 373 -22.57 -10.71 -3.83
C VAL A 373 -23.12 -11.75 -2.83
N PRO A 374 -23.79 -12.85 -3.24
CA PRO A 374 -24.24 -13.88 -2.29
C PRO A 374 -23.09 -14.50 -1.50
N ALA A 375 -21.95 -14.80 -2.13
CA ALA A 375 -20.77 -15.31 -1.42
C ALA A 375 -20.24 -14.31 -0.40
N PHE A 376 -20.14 -13.02 -0.76
CA PHE A 376 -19.74 -11.97 0.18
C PHE A 376 -20.69 -11.89 1.39
N THR A 377 -22.01 -11.92 1.16
CA THR A 377 -23.01 -11.92 2.25
C THR A 377 -22.85 -13.14 3.16
N ALA A 378 -22.64 -14.34 2.61
CA ALA A 378 -22.38 -15.54 3.40
C ALA A 378 -21.09 -15.43 4.23
N LEU A 379 -20.06 -14.73 3.72
CA LEU A 379 -18.83 -14.47 4.48
C LEU A 379 -19.04 -13.49 5.64
N ILE A 380 -20.00 -12.55 5.56
CA ILE A 380 -20.38 -11.72 6.70
C ILE A 380 -20.96 -12.60 7.79
N ASP A 381 -21.91 -13.50 7.46
CA ASP A 381 -22.53 -14.42 8.43
C ASP A 381 -21.48 -15.32 9.08
N LYS A 382 -20.59 -15.89 8.28
CA LYS A 382 -19.47 -16.73 8.73
C LYS A 382 -18.54 -15.95 9.67
N MET A 383 -18.20 -14.70 9.33
CA MET A 383 -17.33 -13.84 10.14
C MET A 383 -17.99 -13.45 11.47
N LEU A 384 -19.30 -13.18 11.47
CA LEU A 384 -20.05 -12.87 12.69
C LEU A 384 -20.11 -14.06 13.66
N ALA A 385 -20.20 -15.28 13.13
CA ALA A 385 -20.17 -16.53 13.90
C ALA A 385 -18.76 -16.96 14.35
N SER A 386 -17.70 -16.33 13.84
CA SER A 386 -16.30 -16.71 14.10
C SER A 386 -15.73 -16.05 15.36
N ASP A 387 -14.70 -16.67 15.95
CA ASP A 387 -13.86 -16.01 16.96
C ASP A 387 -12.93 -14.98 16.27
N ARG A 388 -13.47 -13.79 16.02
CA ARG A 388 -12.76 -12.67 15.37
C ARG A 388 -11.52 -12.24 16.14
N LYS A 389 -11.52 -12.39 17.48
CA LYS A 389 -10.36 -12.03 18.29
C LYS A 389 -9.19 -12.99 18.05
N ALA A 390 -9.45 -14.29 18.06
CA ALA A 390 -8.43 -15.29 17.75
C ALA A 390 -7.95 -15.19 16.30
N MET A 391 -8.86 -14.92 15.34
CA MET A 391 -8.48 -14.66 13.94
C MET A 391 -7.58 -13.42 13.81
N GLY A 392 -7.94 -12.32 14.45
CA GLY A 392 -7.14 -11.09 14.45
C GLY A 392 -5.76 -11.28 15.05
N GLN A 393 -5.63 -12.08 16.12
CA GLN A 393 -4.33 -12.41 16.70
C GLN A 393 -3.47 -13.22 15.74
N ARG A 394 -4.03 -14.23 15.04
CA ARG A 394 -3.28 -14.95 13.99
C ARG A 394 -2.81 -14.00 12.87
N GLY A 395 -3.66 -13.04 12.48
CA GLY A 395 -3.29 -12.01 11.51
C GLY A 395 -2.13 -11.13 11.97
N TYR A 396 -2.11 -10.75 13.23
CA TYR A 396 -1.02 -9.98 13.82
C TYR A 396 0.29 -10.78 13.87
N GLU A 397 0.25 -12.05 14.25
CA GLU A 397 1.43 -12.92 14.22
C GLU A 397 1.94 -13.14 12.80
N PHE A 398 1.01 -13.29 11.82
CA PHE A 398 1.37 -13.36 10.41
C PHE A 398 2.06 -12.08 9.91
N LEU A 399 1.57 -10.90 10.32
CA LEU A 399 2.22 -9.61 10.04
C LEU A 399 3.65 -9.58 10.58
N LYS A 400 3.85 -10.00 11.84
CA LYS A 400 5.17 -10.03 12.49
C LYS A 400 6.15 -10.94 11.75
N ALA A 401 5.68 -12.08 11.29
CA ALA A 401 6.51 -13.05 10.59
C ALA A 401 6.89 -12.62 9.16
N ASN A 402 6.01 -11.85 8.46
CA ASN A 402 6.15 -11.69 7.01
C ASN A 402 6.24 -10.23 6.54
N TYR A 403 5.74 -9.24 7.29
CA TYR A 403 5.55 -7.88 6.78
C TYR A 403 6.21 -6.80 7.63
N THR A 404 7.27 -7.15 8.37
CA THR A 404 8.09 -6.18 9.08
C THR A 404 9.10 -5.52 8.14
N VAL A 405 9.50 -4.29 8.44
CA VAL A 405 10.61 -3.63 7.74
C VAL A 405 11.92 -4.42 7.86
N GLN A 406 12.08 -5.21 8.94
CA GLN A 406 13.22 -6.11 9.09
C GLN A 406 13.24 -7.17 7.98
N ASN A 407 12.10 -7.84 7.71
CA ASN A 407 12.02 -8.85 6.64
C ASN A 407 12.40 -8.27 5.27
N THR A 408 11.88 -7.07 4.94
CA THR A 408 12.23 -6.41 3.65
C THR A 408 13.68 -5.96 3.62
N TYR A 409 14.21 -5.44 4.73
CA TYR A 409 15.61 -5.06 4.87
C TYR A 409 16.51 -6.28 4.65
N ASP A 410 16.28 -7.40 5.34
CA ASP A 410 17.09 -8.62 5.22
C ASP A 410 17.01 -9.20 3.79
N THR A 411 15.83 -9.14 3.16
CA THR A 411 15.66 -9.56 1.76
C THR A 411 16.53 -8.75 0.81
N ILE A 412 16.64 -7.44 1.00
CA ILE A 412 17.49 -6.58 0.17
C ILE A 412 18.97 -6.80 0.50
N MET A 413 19.30 -6.88 1.80
CA MET A 413 20.69 -6.93 2.27
C MET A 413 21.41 -8.24 2.00
N LYS A 414 20.68 -9.34 1.77
CA LYS A 414 21.32 -10.63 1.42
C LYS A 414 22.09 -10.62 0.09
N HIS A 415 21.95 -9.54 -0.70
CA HIS A 415 22.64 -9.38 -1.97
C HIS A 415 23.99 -8.63 -1.83
N PHE A 416 24.39 -8.28 -0.60
CA PHE A 416 25.63 -7.63 -0.26
C PHE A 416 26.51 -8.55 0.59
#